data_6f19b6fc97fb53e8b6a7d4879cd38c66
#
_entry.id   6f19b6fc97fb53e8b6a7d4879cd38c66
#
_cell.length_a   1.000
_cell.length_b   1.000
_cell.length_c   1.000
_cell.angle_alpha   90.00
_cell.angle_beta   90.00
_cell.angle_gamma   90.00
#
_symmetry.space_group_name_H-M   'P 1'
#
loop_
_entity.id
_entity.type
_entity.pdbx_description
1 polymer ?
#
loop_
_entity_poly.entity_id
_entity_poly.type
_entity_poly.pdbx_seq_one_letter_code
_entity_poly.pdbx_strand_id
1 'polypeptide(L)'
;MIPLNAMIVRLLWAALLGAGIGAERAYHRRPAGLRTGLCVAVGAAFFTILSIEIARHTGDTSTTRIASNIVQGIGFLGAGVILRDRGGVTGLTTAATIFVVAALGMGAGAGLFRASGFAWLLVLFALVFLVYVESWFGLKPRYMLFRISSDPNVDLVSEVHQIFSNVGIMLDNFQVSMAGQKNLIQFDADIQPRKQEKIFTALTRPGVTVEMLSVERQQQG
;
A
#
# COMPACT_ATOMS: atom_id res chain seq x y z
N MET A 1 35.25 7.44 19.45
CA MET A 1 34.96 6.88 18.12
C MET A 1 34.32 5.52 18.26
N ILE A 2 33.31 5.27 17.48
CA ILE A 2 32.72 3.92 17.37
C ILE A 2 33.73 3.07 16.59
N PRO A 3 34.19 1.91 17.11
CA PRO A 3 35.15 1.08 16.41
C PRO A 3 34.57 0.55 15.09
N LEU A 4 35.42 0.39 14.07
CA LEU A 4 34.98 0.02 12.71
C LEU A 4 34.17 -1.27 12.68
N ASN A 5 34.56 -2.27 13.47
CA ASN A 5 33.81 -3.53 13.60
C ASN A 5 32.36 -3.31 14.09
N ALA A 6 32.17 -2.40 15.06
CA ALA A 6 30.86 -2.06 15.55
C ALA A 6 30.01 -1.29 14.48
N MET A 7 30.65 -0.42 13.68
CA MET A 7 29.95 0.24 12.55
C MET A 7 29.49 -0.78 11.52
N ILE A 8 30.36 -1.72 11.17
CA ILE A 8 30.02 -2.80 10.20
C ILE A 8 28.86 -3.63 10.73
N VAL A 9 28.87 -4.05 11.99
CA VAL A 9 27.78 -4.83 12.60
C VAL A 9 26.45 -4.05 12.56
N ARG A 10 26.48 -2.75 12.87
CA ARG A 10 25.27 -1.88 12.80
C ARG A 10 24.71 -1.78 11.39
N LEU A 11 25.56 -1.63 10.39
CA LEU A 11 25.15 -1.55 8.98
C LEU A 11 24.62 -2.89 8.49
N LEU A 12 25.26 -4.00 8.83
CA LEU A 12 24.78 -5.34 8.48
C LEU A 12 23.42 -5.65 9.14
N TRP A 13 23.26 -5.24 10.41
CA TRP A 13 21.97 -5.38 11.10
C TRP A 13 20.88 -4.55 10.42
N ALA A 14 21.16 -3.30 10.06
CA ALA A 14 20.22 -2.46 9.31
C ALA A 14 19.86 -3.09 7.96
N ALA A 15 20.85 -3.61 7.24
CA ALA A 15 20.63 -4.30 5.97
C ALA A 15 19.71 -5.52 6.12
N LEU A 16 19.93 -6.33 7.17
CA LEU A 16 19.08 -7.49 7.47
C LEU A 16 17.63 -7.08 7.74
N LEU A 17 17.42 -6.07 8.60
CA LEU A 17 16.09 -5.59 8.96
C LEU A 17 15.36 -5.01 7.74
N GLY A 18 16.04 -4.16 6.96
CA GLY A 18 15.48 -3.55 5.75
C GLY A 18 15.20 -4.56 4.66
N ALA A 19 16.12 -5.52 4.45
CA ALA A 19 15.93 -6.60 3.50
C ALA A 19 14.76 -7.51 3.89
N GLY A 20 14.59 -7.82 5.18
CA GLY A 20 13.50 -8.67 5.66
C GLY A 20 12.12 -8.07 5.38
N ILE A 21 11.90 -6.78 5.69
CA ILE A 21 10.65 -6.07 5.34
C ILE A 21 10.51 -5.97 3.82
N GLY A 22 11.59 -5.62 3.12
CA GLY A 22 11.57 -5.50 1.65
C GLY A 22 11.30 -6.83 0.95
N ALA A 23 11.73 -7.97 1.49
CA ALA A 23 11.46 -9.29 0.97
C ALA A 23 9.98 -9.66 1.11
N GLU A 24 9.35 -9.37 2.25
CA GLU A 24 7.90 -9.51 2.46
C GLU A 24 7.13 -8.71 1.41
N ARG A 25 7.51 -7.44 1.19
CA ARG A 25 6.88 -6.57 0.20
C ARG A 25 7.03 -7.12 -1.22
N ALA A 26 8.22 -7.58 -1.57
CA ALA A 26 8.50 -8.18 -2.88
C ALA A 26 7.70 -9.48 -3.10
N TYR A 27 7.60 -10.33 -2.06
CA TYR A 27 6.82 -11.57 -2.12
C TYR A 27 5.33 -11.29 -2.41
N HIS A 28 4.77 -10.26 -1.81
CA HIS A 28 3.39 -9.85 -2.04
C HIS A 28 3.21 -8.89 -3.23
N ARG A 29 4.22 -8.73 -4.09
CA ARG A 29 4.21 -7.83 -5.25
C ARG A 29 3.79 -6.39 -4.90
N ARG A 30 4.26 -5.90 -3.77
CA ARG A 30 4.01 -4.54 -3.29
C ARG A 30 5.17 -3.62 -3.64
N PRO A 31 4.94 -2.31 -3.89
CA PRO A 31 6.01 -1.33 -4.07
C PRO A 31 6.95 -1.25 -2.87
N ALA A 32 8.16 -0.67 -3.06
CA ALA A 32 9.24 -0.61 -2.07
C ALA A 32 9.70 -2.00 -1.58
N GLY A 33 10.09 -2.85 -2.53
CA GLY A 33 10.59 -4.21 -2.27
C GLY A 33 12.01 -4.26 -1.70
N LEU A 34 12.69 -5.40 -1.89
CA LEU A 34 13.96 -5.77 -1.27
C LEU A 34 15.05 -4.69 -1.39
N ARG A 35 15.30 -4.19 -2.60
CA ARG A 35 16.35 -3.18 -2.87
C ARG A 35 16.04 -1.88 -2.14
N THR A 36 14.81 -1.41 -2.20
CA THR A 36 14.38 -0.16 -1.56
C THR A 36 14.49 -0.27 -0.05
N GLY A 37 13.98 -1.36 0.55
CA GLY A 37 14.05 -1.58 1.99
C GLY A 37 15.50 -1.63 2.50
N LEU A 38 16.38 -2.36 1.79
CA LEU A 38 17.79 -2.42 2.13
C LEU A 38 18.47 -1.04 2.07
N CYS A 39 18.30 -0.32 0.97
CA CYS A 39 18.93 1.00 0.78
C CYS A 39 18.44 2.03 1.82
N VAL A 40 17.15 2.07 2.11
CA VAL A 40 16.58 2.99 3.10
C VAL A 40 17.12 2.69 4.51
N ALA A 41 17.14 1.42 4.92
CA ALA A 41 17.63 1.04 6.25
C ALA A 41 19.12 1.31 6.42
N VAL A 42 19.93 0.91 5.43
CA VAL A 42 21.39 1.13 5.47
C VAL A 42 21.72 2.62 5.43
N GLY A 43 21.05 3.40 4.58
CA GLY A 43 21.22 4.85 4.51
C GLY A 43 20.88 5.53 5.84
N ALA A 44 19.74 5.20 6.44
CA ALA A 44 19.32 5.73 7.73
C ALA A 44 20.32 5.35 8.87
N ALA A 45 20.78 4.10 8.87
CA ALA A 45 21.80 3.65 9.83
C ALA A 45 23.12 4.41 9.68
N PHE A 46 23.57 4.59 8.44
CA PHE A 46 24.82 5.29 8.17
C PHE A 46 24.74 6.77 8.55
N PHE A 47 23.68 7.48 8.18
CA PHE A 47 23.47 8.85 8.63
C PHE A 47 23.40 8.97 10.15
N THR A 48 22.82 8.00 10.84
CA THR A 48 22.79 7.98 12.32
C THR A 48 24.19 7.81 12.91
N ILE A 49 24.99 6.90 12.36
CA ILE A 49 26.41 6.72 12.75
C ILE A 49 27.19 8.01 12.51
N LEU A 50 27.04 8.63 11.33
CA LEU A 50 27.69 9.90 11.00
C LEU A 50 27.28 11.00 11.97
N SER A 51 25.99 11.11 12.31
CA SER A 51 25.52 12.10 13.28
C SER A 51 26.23 11.97 14.63
N ILE A 52 26.37 10.75 15.13
CA ILE A 52 27.03 10.48 16.39
C ILE A 52 28.57 10.79 16.32
N GLU A 53 29.22 10.35 15.25
CA GLU A 53 30.67 10.52 15.11
C GLU A 53 31.08 11.97 14.86
N ILE A 54 30.33 12.70 14.02
CA ILE A 54 30.61 14.13 13.76
C ILE A 54 30.41 14.95 15.03
N ALA A 55 29.30 14.73 15.76
CA ALA A 55 29.05 15.43 17.01
C ALA A 55 30.17 15.21 18.03
N ARG A 56 30.65 13.97 18.15
CA ARG A 56 31.82 13.65 19.03
C ARG A 56 33.10 14.31 18.57
N HIS A 57 33.33 14.41 17.27
CA HIS A 57 34.56 15.02 16.71
C HIS A 57 34.59 16.54 16.88
N THR A 58 33.44 17.18 16.74
CA THR A 58 33.28 18.63 16.86
C THR A 58 33.04 19.13 18.28
N GLY A 59 32.89 18.21 19.26
CA GLY A 59 32.51 18.56 20.63
C GLY A 59 31.10 19.08 20.77
N ASP A 60 30.23 18.87 19.73
CA ASP A 60 28.84 19.23 19.79
C ASP A 60 28.06 18.24 20.69
N THR A 61 27.30 18.77 21.62
CA THR A 61 26.47 17.95 22.53
C THR A 61 25.26 17.34 21.80
N SER A 62 24.90 17.83 20.62
CA SER A 62 23.74 17.41 19.85
C SER A 62 24.08 16.27 18.90
N THR A 63 24.12 15.04 19.39
CA THR A 63 24.42 13.83 18.62
C THR A 63 23.34 13.42 17.65
N THR A 64 22.18 14.08 17.65
CA THR A 64 20.99 13.70 16.88
C THR A 64 20.63 14.65 15.74
N ARG A 65 21.37 15.73 15.54
CA ARG A 65 21.01 16.78 14.54
C ARG A 65 20.89 16.27 13.12
N ILE A 66 21.86 15.47 12.65
CA ILE A 66 21.80 14.87 11.29
C ILE A 66 20.73 13.78 11.26
N ALA A 67 20.66 12.96 12.31
CA ALA A 67 19.69 11.88 12.40
C ALA A 67 18.23 12.38 12.37
N SER A 68 17.93 13.53 12.99
CA SER A 68 16.58 14.10 12.96
C SER A 68 16.11 14.47 11.54
N ASN A 69 17.03 14.88 10.67
CA ASN A 69 16.72 15.21 9.29
C ASN A 69 16.35 13.99 8.43
N ILE A 70 16.71 12.77 8.88
CA ILE A 70 16.31 11.53 8.20
C ILE A 70 14.77 11.42 8.17
N VAL A 71 14.11 11.71 9.29
CA VAL A 71 12.64 11.65 9.43
C VAL A 71 11.98 12.58 8.42
N GLN A 72 12.52 13.79 8.26
CA GLN A 72 12.02 14.76 7.28
C GLN A 72 12.27 14.29 5.84
N GLY A 73 13.48 13.81 5.54
CA GLY A 73 13.86 13.32 4.21
C GLY A 73 13.05 12.10 3.77
N ILE A 74 12.78 11.18 4.69
CA ILE A 74 11.92 10.01 4.42
C ILE A 74 10.46 10.42 4.17
N GLY A 75 9.99 11.52 4.77
CA GLY A 75 8.68 12.07 4.48
C GLY A 75 8.52 12.44 3.00
N PHE A 76 9.56 12.96 2.35
CA PHE A 76 9.59 13.24 0.92
C PHE A 76 9.46 11.96 0.07
N LEU A 77 10.22 10.92 0.40
CA LEU A 77 10.12 9.61 -0.29
C LEU A 77 8.74 8.98 -0.08
N GLY A 78 8.20 9.08 1.15
CA GLY A 78 6.85 8.62 1.46
C GLY A 78 5.78 9.33 0.64
N ALA A 79 5.88 10.66 0.52
CA ALA A 79 4.97 11.43 -0.30
C ALA A 79 5.07 11.05 -1.80
N GLY A 80 6.28 10.76 -2.28
CA GLY A 80 6.54 10.37 -3.67
C GLY A 80 5.93 9.03 -4.08
N VAL A 81 5.58 8.15 -3.12
CA VAL A 81 4.91 6.87 -3.42
C VAL A 81 3.40 6.90 -3.21
N ILE A 82 2.86 8.00 -2.69
CA ILE A 82 1.41 8.18 -2.53
C ILE A 82 0.87 8.80 -3.81
N LEU A 83 0.05 8.04 -4.52
CA LEU A 83 -0.58 8.47 -5.76
C LEU A 83 -2.08 8.67 -5.53
N ARG A 84 -2.59 9.77 -6.05
CA ARG A 84 -4.03 10.06 -6.08
C ARG A 84 -4.52 9.95 -7.51
N ASP A 85 -5.43 9.03 -7.75
CA ASP A 85 -6.09 8.85 -9.03
C ASP A 85 -7.61 8.91 -8.85
N ARG A 86 -8.37 8.91 -9.94
CA ARG A 86 -9.85 8.94 -9.94
C ARG A 86 -10.47 7.80 -9.11
N GLY A 87 -9.77 6.68 -8.96
CA GLY A 87 -10.18 5.53 -8.15
C GLY A 87 -9.76 5.57 -6.67
N GLY A 88 -9.16 6.67 -6.17
CA GLY A 88 -8.77 6.79 -4.76
C GLY A 88 -7.30 7.11 -4.52
N VAL A 89 -6.84 6.88 -3.28
CA VAL A 89 -5.45 7.10 -2.86
C VAL A 89 -4.76 5.76 -2.70
N THR A 90 -3.65 5.57 -3.39
CA THR A 90 -2.80 4.37 -3.31
C THR A 90 -1.44 4.69 -2.71
N GLY A 91 -0.68 3.68 -2.25
CA GLY A 91 0.68 3.87 -1.74
C GLY A 91 0.79 4.21 -0.25
N LEU A 92 -0.30 4.42 0.49
CA LEU A 92 -0.27 4.77 1.92
C LEU A 92 0.49 3.75 2.77
N THR A 93 0.21 2.45 2.60
CA THR A 93 0.92 1.38 3.32
C THR A 93 2.39 1.34 2.92
N THR A 94 2.72 1.60 1.65
CA THR A 94 4.10 1.65 1.16
C THR A 94 4.86 2.80 1.80
N ALA A 95 4.27 4.00 1.87
CA ALA A 95 4.86 5.16 2.52
C ALA A 95 5.12 4.88 4.02
N ALA A 96 4.14 4.31 4.72
CA ALA A 96 4.29 3.91 6.13
C ALA A 96 5.40 2.86 6.31
N THR A 97 5.51 1.89 5.39
CA THR A 97 6.57 0.87 5.43
C THR A 97 7.96 1.49 5.24
N ILE A 98 8.13 2.40 4.28
CA ILE A 98 9.40 3.12 4.07
C ILE A 98 9.80 3.90 5.33
N PHE A 99 8.84 4.58 5.97
CA PHE A 99 9.06 5.33 7.20
C PHE A 99 9.55 4.41 8.33
N VAL A 100 8.91 3.27 8.52
CA VAL A 100 9.30 2.28 9.54
C VAL A 100 10.66 1.68 9.24
N VAL A 101 10.96 1.35 7.99
CA VAL A 101 12.28 0.81 7.59
C VAL A 101 13.41 1.80 7.89
N ALA A 102 13.19 3.10 7.67
CA ALA A 102 14.14 4.13 8.07
C ALA A 102 14.32 4.19 9.59
N ALA A 103 13.24 4.12 10.37
CA ALA A 103 13.32 4.09 11.83
C ALA A 103 14.09 2.87 12.36
N LEU A 104 13.90 1.69 11.75
CA LEU A 104 14.67 0.48 12.06
C LEU A 104 16.15 0.67 11.76
N GLY A 105 16.48 1.30 10.60
CA GLY A 105 17.84 1.67 10.24
C GLY A 105 18.47 2.62 11.26
N MET A 106 17.74 3.67 11.68
CA MET A 106 18.20 4.60 12.73
C MET A 106 18.49 3.87 14.04
N GLY A 107 17.59 2.97 14.47
CA GLY A 107 17.78 2.16 15.67
C GLY A 107 19.03 1.28 15.58
N ALA A 108 19.26 0.65 14.43
CA ALA A 108 20.46 -0.15 14.16
C ALA A 108 21.74 0.72 14.20
N GLY A 109 21.71 1.90 13.53
CA GLY A 109 22.81 2.87 13.52
C GLY A 109 23.15 3.41 14.91
N ALA A 110 22.14 3.61 15.76
CA ALA A 110 22.32 3.99 17.17
C ALA A 110 22.85 2.84 18.06
N GLY A 111 22.86 1.58 17.55
CA GLY A 111 23.25 0.40 18.32
C GLY A 111 22.13 -0.18 19.18
N LEU A 112 20.88 0.21 18.96
CA LEU A 112 19.69 -0.27 19.67
C LEU A 112 19.17 -1.59 19.07
N PHE A 113 20.03 -2.61 19.03
CA PHE A 113 19.74 -3.89 18.36
C PHE A 113 18.49 -4.58 18.86
N ARG A 114 18.27 -4.62 20.20
CA ARG A 114 17.10 -5.28 20.79
C ARG A 114 15.80 -4.55 20.42
N ALA A 115 15.81 -3.22 20.53
CA ALA A 115 14.64 -2.41 20.23
C ALA A 115 14.28 -2.46 18.75
N SER A 116 15.27 -2.31 17.86
CA SER A 116 15.05 -2.40 16.41
C SER A 116 14.64 -3.81 15.98
N GLY A 117 15.21 -4.87 16.57
CA GLY A 117 14.81 -6.24 16.32
C GLY A 117 13.37 -6.54 16.77
N PHE A 118 12.97 -6.08 17.95
CA PHE A 118 11.60 -6.23 18.44
C PHE A 118 10.61 -5.46 17.56
N ALA A 119 10.91 -4.20 17.22
CA ALA A 119 10.07 -3.39 16.34
C ALA A 119 9.92 -4.04 14.95
N TRP A 120 11.02 -4.61 14.42
CA TRP A 120 11.00 -5.35 13.16
C TRP A 120 10.06 -6.55 13.20
N LEU A 121 10.15 -7.38 14.26
CA LEU A 121 9.26 -8.53 14.45
C LEU A 121 7.79 -8.09 14.50
N LEU A 122 7.49 -7.03 15.25
CA LEU A 122 6.14 -6.51 15.39
C LEU A 122 5.57 -6.02 14.05
N VAL A 123 6.38 -5.28 13.28
CA VAL A 123 5.96 -4.76 11.97
C VAL A 123 5.81 -5.90 10.96
N LEU A 124 6.73 -6.86 10.94
CA LEU A 124 6.64 -8.01 10.05
C LEU A 124 5.39 -8.84 10.38
N PHE A 125 5.13 -9.07 11.67
CA PHE A 125 3.90 -9.72 12.11
C PHE A 125 2.67 -8.94 11.65
N ALA A 126 2.64 -7.63 11.82
CA ALA A 126 1.51 -6.81 11.38
C ALA A 126 1.31 -6.90 9.86
N LEU A 127 2.37 -6.80 9.05
CA LEU A 127 2.29 -6.87 7.60
C LEU A 127 1.75 -8.21 7.10
N VAL A 128 2.15 -9.31 7.75
CA VAL A 128 1.70 -10.66 7.38
C VAL A 128 0.33 -10.96 7.97
N PHE A 129 0.14 -10.77 9.27
CA PHE A 129 -1.07 -11.17 9.98
C PHE A 129 -2.31 -10.36 9.58
N LEU A 130 -2.17 -9.02 9.41
CA LEU A 130 -3.32 -8.20 9.03
C LEU A 130 -3.89 -8.57 7.66
N VAL A 131 -3.06 -9.06 6.74
CA VAL A 131 -3.53 -9.54 5.43
C VAL A 131 -4.52 -10.71 5.60
N TYR A 132 -4.23 -11.64 6.52
CA TYR A 132 -5.14 -12.75 6.82
C TYR A 132 -6.43 -12.26 7.50
N VAL A 133 -6.31 -11.32 8.44
CA VAL A 133 -7.47 -10.71 9.12
C VAL A 133 -8.36 -9.99 8.10
N GLU A 134 -7.80 -9.15 7.23
CA GLU A 134 -8.54 -8.46 6.17
C GLU A 134 -9.27 -9.44 5.24
N SER A 135 -8.62 -10.56 4.91
CA SER A 135 -9.22 -11.61 4.07
C SER A 135 -10.36 -12.31 4.79
N TRP A 136 -10.18 -12.65 6.08
CA TRP A 136 -11.19 -13.36 6.87
C TRP A 136 -12.44 -12.51 7.11
N PHE A 137 -12.26 -11.23 7.40
CA PHE A 137 -13.39 -10.30 7.59
C PHE A 137 -14.00 -9.81 6.27
N GLY A 138 -13.44 -10.16 5.11
CA GLY A 138 -13.95 -9.72 3.79
C GLY A 138 -13.90 -8.20 3.62
N LEU A 139 -12.91 -7.54 4.22
CA LEU A 139 -12.78 -6.08 4.23
C LEU A 139 -12.20 -5.54 2.91
N LYS A 140 -11.52 -6.39 2.12
CA LYS A 140 -10.95 -5.96 0.84
C LYS A 140 -12.04 -5.82 -0.22
N PRO A 141 -12.30 -4.62 -0.74
CA PRO A 141 -13.14 -4.46 -1.92
C PRO A 141 -12.47 -5.18 -3.10
N ARG A 142 -13.28 -5.79 -3.95
CA ARG A 142 -12.84 -6.39 -5.20
C ARG A 142 -13.22 -5.45 -6.33
N TYR A 143 -12.26 -5.14 -7.17
CA TYR A 143 -12.51 -4.39 -8.40
C TYR A 143 -13.21 -5.30 -9.40
N MET A 144 -14.43 -4.96 -9.75
CA MET A 144 -15.26 -5.77 -10.62
C MET A 144 -15.72 -4.96 -11.82
N LEU A 145 -15.60 -5.56 -12.99
CA LEU A 145 -16.18 -5.07 -14.24
C LEU A 145 -17.60 -5.60 -14.35
N PHE A 146 -18.54 -4.69 -14.47
CA PHE A 146 -19.94 -4.98 -14.75
C PHE A 146 -20.22 -4.77 -16.20
N ARG A 147 -20.86 -5.76 -16.80
CA ARG A 147 -21.42 -5.67 -18.14
C ARG A 147 -22.89 -6.02 -18.05
N ILE A 148 -23.77 -5.05 -18.30
CA ILE A 148 -25.20 -5.20 -18.20
C ILE A 148 -25.79 -5.00 -19.59
N SER A 149 -26.54 -5.99 -20.06
CA SER A 149 -27.26 -5.93 -21.33
C SER A 149 -28.74 -5.89 -21.07
N SER A 150 -29.48 -4.94 -21.71
CA SER A 150 -30.92 -4.77 -21.57
C SER A 150 -31.59 -4.47 -22.88
N ASP A 151 -32.92 -4.67 -22.92
CA ASP A 151 -33.76 -4.21 -24.02
C ASP A 151 -33.80 -2.67 -24.10
N PRO A 152 -33.95 -2.06 -25.29
CA PRO A 152 -33.81 -0.62 -25.51
C PRO A 152 -34.81 0.25 -24.73
N ASN A 153 -35.92 -0.31 -24.31
CA ASN A 153 -37.04 0.41 -23.66
C ASN A 153 -36.85 0.54 -22.11
N VAL A 154 -35.76 0.03 -21.56
CA VAL A 154 -35.53 0.06 -20.11
C VAL A 154 -34.46 1.12 -19.80
N ASP A 155 -34.82 2.16 -19.05
CA ASP A 155 -33.84 3.15 -18.52
C ASP A 155 -33.03 2.55 -17.36
N LEU A 156 -32.06 1.73 -17.72
CA LEU A 156 -31.16 1.08 -16.77
C LEU A 156 -30.08 2.02 -16.26
N VAL A 157 -29.77 3.09 -16.96
CA VAL A 157 -28.71 4.02 -16.60
C VAL A 157 -29.01 4.70 -15.26
N SER A 158 -30.20 5.30 -15.15
CA SER A 158 -30.66 5.97 -13.94
C SER A 158 -30.76 4.99 -12.77
N GLU A 159 -31.24 3.79 -13.04
CA GLU A 159 -31.42 2.75 -12.02
C GLU A 159 -30.10 2.19 -11.50
N VAL A 160 -29.12 1.91 -12.35
CA VAL A 160 -27.77 1.50 -11.95
C VAL A 160 -27.14 2.56 -11.05
N HIS A 161 -27.20 3.85 -11.47
CA HIS A 161 -26.71 4.94 -10.65
C HIS A 161 -27.38 5.00 -9.28
N GLN A 162 -28.69 4.78 -9.21
CA GLN A 162 -29.45 4.81 -7.96
C GLN A 162 -29.10 3.63 -7.04
N ILE A 163 -28.98 2.41 -7.58
CA ILE A 163 -28.59 1.21 -6.81
C ILE A 163 -27.21 1.39 -6.18
N PHE A 164 -26.22 1.83 -6.97
CA PHE A 164 -24.85 1.99 -6.49
C PHE A 164 -24.71 3.20 -5.55
N SER A 165 -25.40 4.30 -5.80
CA SER A 165 -25.44 5.46 -4.91
C SER A 165 -26.04 5.11 -3.55
N ASN A 166 -27.12 4.34 -3.49
CA ASN A 166 -27.75 3.89 -2.24
C ASN A 166 -26.82 3.00 -1.39
N VAL A 167 -25.88 2.31 -2.03
CA VAL A 167 -24.88 1.47 -1.34
C VAL A 167 -23.59 2.22 -1.05
N GLY A 168 -23.47 3.48 -1.53
CA GLY A 168 -22.29 4.34 -1.35
C GLY A 168 -21.08 3.85 -2.16
N ILE A 169 -21.30 3.30 -3.35
CA ILE A 169 -20.26 2.81 -4.26
C ILE A 169 -20.19 3.76 -5.46
N MET A 170 -18.98 4.25 -5.74
CA MET A 170 -18.71 5.04 -6.94
C MET A 170 -18.56 4.12 -8.16
N LEU A 171 -19.06 4.57 -9.30
CA LEU A 171 -18.92 3.91 -10.58
C LEU A 171 -17.75 4.53 -11.34
N ASP A 172 -16.79 3.70 -11.73
CA ASP A 172 -15.65 4.11 -12.55
C ASP A 172 -15.85 3.64 -14.00
N ASN A 173 -15.29 4.37 -14.95
CA ASN A 173 -15.28 4.01 -16.39
C ASN A 173 -16.67 3.69 -16.96
N PHE A 174 -17.68 4.44 -16.54
CA PHE A 174 -19.06 4.23 -16.97
C PHE A 174 -19.23 4.52 -18.47
N GLN A 175 -19.61 3.50 -19.23
CA GLN A 175 -19.80 3.57 -20.67
C GLN A 175 -21.15 2.95 -21.05
N VAL A 176 -21.84 3.63 -21.94
CA VAL A 176 -23.09 3.12 -22.56
C VAL A 176 -22.83 2.96 -24.04
N SER A 177 -23.09 1.79 -24.57
CA SER A 177 -22.97 1.46 -25.99
C SER A 177 -24.19 0.67 -26.45
N MET A 178 -24.45 0.67 -27.76
CA MET A 178 -25.45 -0.17 -28.36
C MET A 178 -24.81 -1.37 -29.04
N ALA A 179 -25.21 -2.57 -28.66
CA ALA A 179 -24.77 -3.81 -29.29
C ALA A 179 -25.99 -4.48 -29.98
N GLY A 180 -26.17 -4.21 -31.27
CA GLY A 180 -27.33 -4.65 -32.03
C GLY A 180 -28.60 -3.94 -31.58
N GLN A 181 -29.59 -4.71 -31.11
CA GLN A 181 -30.87 -4.17 -30.57
C GLN A 181 -30.87 -4.08 -29.03
N LYS A 182 -29.72 -4.19 -28.37
CA LYS A 182 -29.64 -4.14 -26.91
C LYS A 182 -28.74 -3.00 -26.44
N ASN A 183 -29.13 -2.35 -25.35
CA ASN A 183 -28.26 -1.42 -24.64
C ASN A 183 -27.26 -2.21 -23.85
N LEU A 184 -25.96 -1.86 -23.96
CA LEU A 184 -24.86 -2.42 -23.21
C LEU A 184 -24.29 -1.33 -22.31
N ILE A 185 -24.39 -1.53 -21.00
CA ILE A 185 -23.80 -0.67 -19.99
C ILE A 185 -22.58 -1.40 -19.42
N GLN A 186 -21.44 -0.74 -19.45
CA GLN A 186 -20.21 -1.26 -18.89
C GLN A 186 -19.63 -0.26 -17.90
N PHE A 187 -19.26 -0.72 -16.71
CA PHE A 187 -18.62 0.10 -15.70
C PHE A 187 -17.81 -0.77 -14.73
N ASP A 188 -16.91 -0.10 -14.02
CA ASP A 188 -16.09 -0.71 -12.99
C ASP A 188 -16.57 -0.23 -11.62
N ALA A 189 -16.49 -1.09 -10.62
CA ALA A 189 -16.81 -0.72 -9.24
C ALA A 189 -16.00 -1.53 -8.22
N ASP A 190 -15.61 -0.87 -7.14
CA ASP A 190 -15.01 -1.52 -5.98
C ASP A 190 -16.09 -2.06 -5.04
N ILE A 191 -16.28 -3.39 -5.02
CA ILE A 191 -17.36 -4.02 -4.25
C ILE A 191 -16.81 -4.91 -3.15
N GLN A 192 -17.30 -4.71 -1.93
CA GLN A 192 -17.06 -5.63 -0.83
C GLN A 192 -17.78 -6.95 -1.07
N PRO A 193 -17.15 -8.12 -0.80
CA PRO A 193 -17.76 -9.43 -1.02
C PRO A 193 -19.15 -9.58 -0.41
N ARG A 194 -19.37 -8.98 0.76
CA ARG A 194 -20.68 -9.00 1.45
C ARG A 194 -21.80 -8.25 0.74
N LYS A 195 -21.45 -7.27 -0.11
CA LYS A 195 -22.43 -6.46 -0.87
C LYS A 195 -22.70 -7.00 -2.27
N GLN A 196 -21.82 -7.89 -2.76
CA GLN A 196 -21.88 -8.44 -4.11
C GLN A 196 -23.22 -9.14 -4.41
N GLU A 197 -23.67 -10.01 -3.51
CA GLU A 197 -24.91 -10.76 -3.66
C GLU A 197 -26.14 -9.83 -3.69
N LYS A 198 -26.17 -8.82 -2.81
CA LYS A 198 -27.26 -7.83 -2.78
C LYS A 198 -27.34 -7.01 -4.07
N ILE A 199 -26.19 -6.59 -4.61
CA ILE A 199 -26.13 -5.83 -5.86
C ILE A 199 -26.53 -6.71 -7.03
N PHE A 200 -26.06 -7.95 -7.08
CA PHE A 200 -26.43 -8.90 -8.12
C PHE A 200 -27.94 -9.15 -8.16
N THR A 201 -28.52 -9.41 -7.00
CA THR A 201 -29.97 -9.62 -6.87
C THR A 201 -30.77 -8.39 -7.28
N ALA A 202 -30.30 -7.19 -6.94
CA ALA A 202 -30.96 -5.93 -7.29
C ALA A 202 -30.90 -5.64 -8.81
N LEU A 203 -29.85 -6.07 -9.50
CA LEU A 203 -29.66 -5.88 -10.93
C LEU A 203 -30.31 -6.98 -11.79
N THR A 204 -30.55 -8.17 -11.21
CA THR A 204 -31.10 -9.31 -11.96
C THR A 204 -32.62 -9.19 -12.09
N ARG A 205 -33.08 -8.96 -13.30
CA ARG A 205 -34.54 -8.86 -13.67
C ARG A 205 -34.82 -9.52 -15.00
N PRO A 206 -36.07 -9.84 -15.30
CA PRO A 206 -36.46 -10.32 -16.64
C PRO A 206 -36.04 -9.33 -17.73
N GLY A 207 -35.34 -9.80 -18.75
CA GLY A 207 -34.86 -8.98 -19.87
C GLY A 207 -33.52 -8.26 -19.62
N VAL A 208 -32.89 -8.43 -18.45
CA VAL A 208 -31.60 -7.87 -18.12
C VAL A 208 -30.59 -9.01 -17.87
N THR A 209 -29.48 -9.00 -18.60
CA THR A 209 -28.37 -9.94 -18.39
C THR A 209 -27.24 -9.19 -17.70
N VAL A 210 -26.79 -9.71 -16.55
CA VAL A 210 -25.70 -9.12 -15.75
C VAL A 210 -24.51 -10.07 -15.76
N GLU A 211 -23.40 -9.62 -16.29
CA GLU A 211 -22.12 -10.30 -16.20
C GLU A 211 -21.22 -9.54 -15.24
N MET A 212 -20.64 -10.24 -14.26
CA MET A 212 -19.65 -9.70 -13.32
C MET A 212 -18.34 -10.43 -13.50
N LEU A 213 -17.31 -9.68 -13.87
CA LEU A 213 -15.97 -10.20 -14.07
C LEU A 213 -15.04 -9.61 -13.00
N SER A 214 -14.36 -10.47 -12.25
CA SER A 214 -13.30 -10.01 -11.36
C SER A 214 -12.09 -9.61 -12.20
N VAL A 215 -11.77 -8.33 -12.20
CA VAL A 215 -10.57 -7.82 -12.89
C VAL A 215 -9.48 -7.64 -11.83
N GLU A 216 -8.39 -8.41 -11.95
CA GLU A 216 -7.17 -8.05 -11.24
C GLU A 216 -6.69 -6.72 -11.83
N ARG A 217 -6.76 -5.65 -11.04
CA ARG A 217 -6.11 -4.39 -11.40
C ARG A 217 -4.63 -4.70 -11.60
N GLN A 218 -4.20 -4.88 -12.85
CA GLN A 218 -2.78 -4.85 -13.15
C GLN A 218 -2.29 -3.48 -12.67
N GLN A 219 -1.57 -3.46 -11.56
CA GLN A 219 -0.80 -2.31 -11.15
C GLN A 219 0.26 -2.13 -12.23
N GLN A 220 -0.07 -1.33 -13.23
CA GLN A 220 0.94 -0.81 -14.16
C GLN A 220 1.92 -0.04 -13.28
N GLY A 221 3.17 -0.56 -13.26
CA GLY A 221 4.30 -0.18 -12.44
C GLY A 221 4.82 1.24 -12.68
#